data_1415df8f261e9e0251c0f67b74312b0b
#
_entry.id   1415df8f261e9e0251c0f67b74312b0b
#
_cell.length_a   1.000
_cell.length_b   1.000
_cell.length_c   1.000
_cell.angle_alpha   90.00
_cell.angle_beta   90.00
_cell.angle_gamma   90.00
#
_symmetry.space_group_name_H-M   'P 1'
#
loop_
_entity.id
_entity.type
_entity.pdbx_description
1 polymer ?
#
loop_
_entity_poly.entity_id
_entity_poly.type
_entity_poly.pdbx_seq_one_letter_code
_entity_poly.pdbx_strand_id
1 'polypeptide(L)'
;MSLSSPAGADVRTTRELIARYDAHAPRYTSYPTAAQFTPAVGAADWGAWLSAAPLDRAVSLYLHIPFCKRLCWYCGCNTRAMNRVAPMSSYVDLLLKEADLVLARMGGLNGRRLRVGSIHLGGGTPNMLPPDELERLFAGLAARFDLGDCFEIAAELDPEVLTQDWIEAAGRIGLSRASLGVQDLSPVVQAAVNRPESFETIRWAAQALRAQGVTSLNLDLMYGLPLQAVENVVNTVAQVATLRPERIALFGYAHVPWMKPHQKLINEADLPGAEARFAQSQAAARYLVHKGWQAIGLDHFALPHDSMAAAARAGRLRRNFQGYTTDEAPVLIGLGASSISRTPLGFVQNHAQERDWRAAVEAGDLPVARGVALNPRDAFVGEIIERLMCDFAVDVADLARRHGRALAEVDAAWPRLLPFQLDGLAEVGGSVVTVTDLGRPFVRAVCAAFDPAAVDIEKRHARVV
;
A
#
# COMPACT_ATOMS: atom_id res chain seq x y z
N MET A 1 14.87 40.89 14.20
CA MET A 1 13.72 41.04 15.09
C MET A 1 13.25 39.65 15.47
N SER A 2 13.53 39.25 16.70
CA SER A 2 13.13 37.96 17.27
C SER A 2 11.63 38.02 17.53
N LEU A 3 10.86 37.21 16.78
CA LEU A 3 9.45 36.98 17.11
C LEU A 3 9.40 35.96 18.23
N SER A 4 9.08 36.42 19.42
CA SER A 4 8.76 35.63 20.60
C SER A 4 7.60 34.68 20.26
N SER A 5 7.77 33.37 20.54
CA SER A 5 6.66 32.41 20.59
C SER A 5 5.52 32.95 21.46
N PRO A 6 4.27 32.82 21.06
CA PRO A 6 3.15 33.13 21.92
C PRO A 6 3.12 32.12 23.07
N ALA A 7 3.56 32.55 24.24
CA ALA A 7 3.34 31.82 25.47
C ALA A 7 1.84 31.80 25.78
N GLY A 8 1.23 30.59 25.89
CA GLY A 8 -0.10 30.41 26.46
C GLY A 8 -1.18 29.80 25.56
N ALA A 9 -0.82 29.04 24.51
CA ALA A 9 -1.82 28.14 23.91
C ALA A 9 -1.99 26.92 24.84
N ASP A 10 -3.20 26.72 25.35
CA ASP A 10 -3.56 25.52 26.10
C ASP A 10 -3.32 24.31 25.17
N VAL A 11 -2.28 23.52 25.44
CA VAL A 11 -1.91 22.34 24.62
C VAL A 11 -3.07 21.34 24.78
N ARG A 12 -3.79 21.09 23.69
CA ARG A 12 -4.89 20.13 23.70
C ARG A 12 -4.40 18.74 24.12
N THR A 13 -5.22 18.07 24.90
CA THR A 13 -4.96 16.67 25.26
C THR A 13 -5.08 15.76 24.03
N THR A 14 -4.43 14.61 24.05
CA THR A 14 -4.56 13.59 22.97
C THR A 14 -6.02 13.25 22.68
N ARG A 15 -6.87 13.20 23.70
CA ARG A 15 -8.31 12.94 23.56
C ARG A 15 -9.02 14.01 22.74
N GLU A 16 -8.73 15.27 23.01
CA GLU A 16 -9.30 16.40 22.27
C GLU A 16 -8.83 16.44 20.82
N LEU A 17 -7.54 16.09 20.57
CA LEU A 17 -7.00 15.98 19.24
C LEU A 17 -7.66 14.85 18.44
N ILE A 18 -7.84 13.68 19.05
CA ILE A 18 -8.56 12.57 18.42
C ILE A 18 -10.00 12.99 18.09
N ALA A 19 -10.74 13.57 19.06
CA ALA A 19 -12.10 14.01 18.84
C ALA A 19 -12.23 15.01 17.69
N ARG A 20 -11.22 15.87 17.49
CA ARG A 20 -11.22 16.91 16.46
C ARG A 20 -10.77 16.40 15.08
N TYR A 21 -9.79 15.50 15.02
CA TYR A 21 -9.10 15.12 13.78
C TYR A 21 -9.31 13.67 13.36
N ASP A 22 -10.02 12.83 14.14
CA ASP A 22 -10.45 11.50 13.72
C ASP A 22 -11.62 11.60 12.74
N ALA A 23 -11.40 12.29 11.65
CA ALA A 23 -12.33 12.41 10.53
C ALA A 23 -12.07 11.31 9.49
N HIS A 24 -13.00 11.13 8.56
CA HIS A 24 -12.80 10.28 7.42
C HIS A 24 -11.83 10.96 6.42
N ALA A 25 -10.70 10.34 6.13
CA ALA A 25 -9.74 10.84 5.15
C ALA A 25 -9.17 9.70 4.30
N PRO A 26 -8.84 9.96 3.02
CA PRO A 26 -8.18 8.98 2.16
C PRO A 26 -6.90 8.47 2.80
N ARG A 27 -6.49 7.25 2.45
CA ARG A 27 -5.18 6.71 2.84
C ARG A 27 -4.03 7.31 2.03
N TYR A 28 -4.35 8.09 1.00
CA TYR A 28 -3.39 8.72 0.08
C TYR A 28 -2.31 7.75 -0.40
N THR A 29 -2.74 6.56 -0.83
CA THR A 29 -1.89 5.61 -1.55
C THR A 29 -1.71 6.01 -3.02
N SER A 30 -2.44 7.01 -3.47
CA SER A 30 -2.30 7.73 -4.74
C SER A 30 -2.98 9.07 -4.62
N TYR A 31 -2.68 9.97 -5.55
CA TYR A 31 -3.46 11.17 -5.78
C TYR A 31 -3.54 11.43 -7.30
N PRO A 32 -4.75 11.62 -7.89
CA PRO A 32 -6.07 11.42 -7.26
C PRO A 32 -6.27 10.02 -6.67
N THR A 33 -7.17 9.91 -5.68
CA THR A 33 -7.42 8.63 -5.00
C THR A 33 -8.30 7.71 -5.85
N ALA A 34 -8.27 6.39 -5.61
CA ALA A 34 -9.07 5.42 -6.34
C ALA A 34 -10.59 5.66 -6.25
N ALA A 35 -11.05 6.42 -5.25
CA ALA A 35 -12.45 6.86 -5.14
C ALA A 35 -12.87 7.86 -6.24
N GLN A 36 -11.89 8.50 -6.90
CA GLN A 36 -12.11 9.46 -7.99
C GLN A 36 -12.03 8.80 -9.38
N PHE A 37 -11.72 7.50 -9.46
CA PHE A 37 -11.68 6.79 -10.74
C PHE A 37 -13.09 6.64 -11.29
N THR A 38 -13.25 6.95 -12.58
CA THR A 38 -14.53 6.90 -13.28
C THR A 38 -14.45 6.02 -14.53
N PRO A 39 -15.56 5.48 -15.00
CA PRO A 39 -15.61 4.73 -16.27
C PRO A 39 -15.34 5.58 -17.52
N ALA A 40 -15.25 6.92 -17.38
CA ALA A 40 -14.91 7.80 -18.50
C ALA A 40 -13.48 7.57 -19.03
N VAL A 41 -12.60 6.99 -18.20
CA VAL A 41 -11.25 6.54 -18.59
C VAL A 41 -11.29 5.02 -18.72
N GLY A 42 -11.02 4.52 -19.93
CA GLY A 42 -11.18 3.13 -20.29
C GLY A 42 -9.98 2.51 -21.03
N ALA A 43 -10.21 1.40 -21.71
CA ALA A 43 -9.19 0.64 -22.43
C ALA A 43 -8.49 1.46 -23.54
N ALA A 44 -9.22 2.35 -24.23
CA ALA A 44 -8.65 3.21 -25.28
C ALA A 44 -7.63 4.20 -24.71
N ASP A 45 -7.98 4.87 -23.59
CA ASP A 45 -7.06 5.80 -22.91
C ASP A 45 -5.82 5.06 -22.41
N TRP A 46 -6.00 3.91 -21.78
CA TRP A 46 -4.89 3.09 -21.31
C TRP A 46 -3.97 2.69 -22.46
N GLY A 47 -4.52 2.24 -23.60
CA GLY A 47 -3.75 1.92 -24.79
C GLY A 47 -2.94 3.11 -25.31
N ALA A 48 -3.53 4.32 -25.33
CA ALA A 48 -2.84 5.54 -25.72
C ALA A 48 -1.71 5.91 -24.73
N TRP A 49 -1.95 5.75 -23.41
CA TRP A 49 -0.93 6.02 -22.38
C TRP A 49 0.23 5.03 -22.40
N LEU A 50 -0.05 3.76 -22.70
CA LEU A 50 0.99 2.73 -22.89
C LEU A 50 1.85 3.08 -24.11
N SER A 51 1.24 3.52 -25.22
CA SER A 51 1.97 3.92 -26.42
C SER A 51 2.90 5.12 -26.19
N ALA A 52 2.52 6.02 -25.27
CA ALA A 52 3.28 7.22 -24.89
C ALA A 52 4.18 7.01 -23.67
N ALA A 53 4.21 5.81 -23.09
CA ALA A 53 4.97 5.54 -21.85
C ALA A 53 6.48 5.75 -22.04
N PRO A 54 7.19 6.35 -21.07
CA PRO A 54 8.63 6.48 -21.11
C PRO A 54 9.31 5.12 -21.01
N LEU A 55 10.19 4.78 -21.97
CA LEU A 55 10.91 3.49 -22.04
C LEU A 55 12.41 3.62 -21.71
N ASP A 56 12.85 4.77 -21.30
CA ASP A 56 14.23 5.05 -20.86
C ASP A 56 14.53 4.44 -19.49
N ARG A 57 13.49 4.20 -18.68
CA ARG A 57 13.56 3.55 -17.36
C ARG A 57 12.82 2.22 -17.36
N ALA A 58 13.19 1.34 -16.43
CA ALA A 58 12.47 0.09 -16.21
C ALA A 58 11.07 0.37 -15.63
N VAL A 59 10.11 -0.50 -15.93
CA VAL A 59 8.77 -0.47 -15.35
C VAL A 59 8.67 -1.41 -14.15
N SER A 60 7.63 -1.26 -13.35
CA SER A 60 7.26 -2.20 -12.30
C SER A 60 6.06 -3.02 -12.72
N LEU A 61 6.03 -4.29 -12.32
CA LEU A 61 4.87 -5.17 -12.49
C LEU A 61 4.20 -5.45 -11.14
N TYR A 62 2.88 -5.36 -11.11
CA TYR A 62 2.05 -5.87 -10.04
C TYR A 62 1.17 -6.99 -10.56
N LEU A 63 1.21 -8.16 -9.94
CA LEU A 63 0.37 -9.29 -10.30
C LEU A 63 -0.63 -9.55 -9.19
N HIS A 64 -1.91 -9.40 -9.50
CA HIS A 64 -2.98 -9.64 -8.55
C HIS A 64 -3.42 -11.10 -8.58
N ILE A 65 -3.25 -11.81 -7.47
CA ILE A 65 -3.66 -13.21 -7.30
C ILE A 65 -4.86 -13.24 -6.34
N PRO A 66 -6.12 -13.36 -6.83
CA PRO A 66 -7.32 -13.13 -6.02
C PRO A 66 -7.77 -14.35 -5.21
N PHE A 67 -6.91 -15.32 -4.95
CA PHE A 67 -7.27 -16.57 -4.29
C PHE A 67 -6.81 -16.60 -2.85
N CYS A 68 -7.70 -17.08 -1.95
CA CYS A 68 -7.38 -17.38 -0.55
C CYS A 68 -7.93 -18.75 -0.18
N LYS A 69 -7.35 -19.42 0.81
CA LYS A 69 -7.90 -20.66 1.38
C LYS A 69 -9.18 -20.39 2.16
N ARG A 70 -9.21 -19.28 2.91
CA ARG A 70 -10.38 -18.79 3.65
C ARG A 70 -10.51 -17.28 3.53
N LEU A 71 -11.69 -16.76 3.83
CA LEU A 71 -11.95 -15.34 3.89
C LEU A 71 -11.84 -14.86 5.35
N CYS A 72 -10.83 -14.04 5.64
CA CYS A 72 -10.71 -13.35 6.92
C CYS A 72 -11.78 -12.24 7.00
N TRP A 73 -12.47 -12.11 8.15
CA TRP A 73 -13.61 -11.19 8.23
C TRP A 73 -13.23 -9.73 8.18
N TYR A 74 -11.98 -9.37 8.53
CA TYR A 74 -11.45 -8.01 8.42
C TYR A 74 -11.02 -7.62 6.99
N CYS A 75 -10.87 -8.58 6.07
CA CYS A 75 -10.15 -8.38 4.81
C CYS A 75 -10.77 -7.28 3.93
N GLY A 76 -9.91 -6.36 3.47
CA GLY A 76 -10.25 -5.31 2.51
C GLY A 76 -9.90 -5.63 1.07
N CYS A 77 -9.17 -6.72 0.81
CA CYS A 77 -8.66 -7.08 -0.50
C CYS A 77 -9.76 -7.51 -1.49
N ASN A 78 -9.44 -7.45 -2.77
CA ASN A 78 -10.25 -8.09 -3.81
C ASN A 78 -9.85 -9.57 -3.91
N THR A 79 -10.54 -10.43 -3.18
CA THR A 79 -10.20 -11.84 -3.07
C THR A 79 -11.44 -12.71 -2.93
N ARG A 80 -11.28 -14.00 -3.19
CA ARG A 80 -12.29 -15.02 -2.95
C ARG A 80 -11.68 -16.28 -2.34
N ALA A 81 -12.44 -16.95 -1.47
CA ALA A 81 -12.06 -18.26 -0.97
C ALA A 81 -12.16 -19.32 -2.10
N MET A 82 -11.09 -20.12 -2.27
CA MET A 82 -11.02 -21.15 -3.29
C MET A 82 -10.15 -22.32 -2.82
N ASN A 83 -10.63 -23.54 -3.08
CA ASN A 83 -9.94 -24.78 -2.73
C ASN A 83 -9.69 -25.69 -3.97
N ARG A 84 -9.73 -25.13 -5.18
CA ARG A 84 -9.52 -25.87 -6.44
C ARG A 84 -8.32 -25.30 -7.20
N VAL A 85 -7.48 -26.17 -7.77
CA VAL A 85 -6.27 -25.79 -8.53
C VAL A 85 -6.59 -25.38 -9.97
N ALA A 86 -7.46 -26.09 -10.66
CA ALA A 86 -7.74 -25.87 -12.09
C ALA A 86 -8.07 -24.41 -12.48
N PRO A 87 -8.85 -23.64 -11.69
CA PRO A 87 -9.06 -22.22 -11.98
C PRO A 87 -7.79 -21.37 -11.90
N MET A 88 -6.79 -21.78 -11.10
CA MET A 88 -5.54 -21.05 -10.92
C MET A 88 -4.65 -21.15 -12.16
N SER A 89 -4.54 -22.35 -12.77
CA SER A 89 -3.78 -22.54 -14.01
C SER A 89 -4.34 -21.68 -15.15
N SER A 90 -5.68 -21.69 -15.33
CA SER A 90 -6.29 -20.84 -16.35
C SER A 90 -6.17 -19.34 -16.04
N TYR A 91 -6.05 -18.96 -14.78
CA TYR A 91 -5.79 -17.58 -14.38
C TYR A 91 -4.39 -17.14 -14.76
N VAL A 92 -3.39 -17.99 -14.58
CA VAL A 92 -2.00 -17.75 -15.03
C VAL A 92 -1.94 -17.57 -16.55
N ASP A 93 -2.67 -18.40 -17.33
CA ASP A 93 -2.74 -18.22 -18.79
C ASP A 93 -3.28 -16.84 -19.18
N LEU A 94 -4.31 -16.38 -18.47
CA LEU A 94 -4.90 -15.07 -18.72
C LEU A 94 -4.02 -13.92 -18.27
N LEU A 95 -3.27 -14.05 -17.17
CA LEU A 95 -2.25 -13.05 -16.77
C LEU A 95 -1.20 -12.86 -17.85
N LEU A 96 -0.71 -13.97 -18.42
CA LEU A 96 0.27 -13.93 -19.51
C LEU A 96 -0.33 -13.37 -20.80
N LYS A 97 -1.59 -13.67 -21.10
CA LYS A 97 -2.32 -13.08 -22.24
C LYS A 97 -2.55 -11.57 -22.05
N GLU A 98 -2.91 -11.14 -20.84
CA GLU A 98 -3.02 -9.71 -20.52
C GLU A 98 -1.67 -9.00 -20.69
N ALA A 99 -0.56 -9.62 -20.26
CA ALA A 99 0.77 -9.08 -20.49
C ALA A 99 1.07 -8.90 -22.01
N ASP A 100 0.66 -9.85 -22.84
CA ASP A 100 0.78 -9.72 -24.30
C ASP A 100 -0.05 -8.56 -24.84
N LEU A 101 -1.28 -8.37 -24.36
CA LEU A 101 -2.15 -7.23 -24.74
C LEU A 101 -1.55 -5.88 -24.37
N VAL A 102 -0.95 -5.77 -23.18
CA VAL A 102 -0.25 -4.56 -22.73
C VAL A 102 0.96 -4.30 -23.62
N LEU A 103 1.81 -5.30 -23.85
CA LEU A 103 3.01 -5.16 -24.69
C LEU A 103 2.67 -4.79 -26.13
N ALA A 104 1.58 -5.31 -26.67
CA ALA A 104 1.11 -4.96 -28.01
C ALA A 104 0.69 -3.47 -28.15
N ARG A 105 0.39 -2.79 -27.05
CA ARG A 105 0.05 -1.35 -27.01
C ARG A 105 1.25 -0.47 -26.64
N MET A 106 2.38 -1.04 -26.19
CA MET A 106 3.60 -0.29 -25.88
C MET A 106 4.28 0.19 -27.16
N GLY A 107 4.36 1.50 -27.34
CA GLY A 107 5.09 2.12 -28.46
C GLY A 107 6.61 2.05 -28.27
N GLY A 108 7.37 2.12 -29.36
CA GLY A 108 8.80 2.37 -29.32
C GLY A 108 9.70 1.21 -28.86
N LEU A 109 9.18 0.01 -28.62
CA LEU A 109 9.99 -1.15 -28.23
C LEU A 109 10.91 -1.63 -29.36
N ASN A 110 10.51 -1.49 -30.66
CA ASN A 110 11.32 -1.79 -31.82
C ASN A 110 12.00 -3.18 -31.74
N GLY A 111 11.25 -4.20 -31.33
CA GLY A 111 11.74 -5.58 -31.16
C GLY A 111 12.54 -5.82 -29.86
N ARG A 112 12.75 -4.83 -29.02
CA ARG A 112 13.34 -5.01 -27.69
C ARG A 112 12.29 -5.45 -26.68
N ARG A 113 12.69 -6.23 -25.69
CA ARG A 113 11.81 -6.53 -24.54
C ARG A 113 11.79 -5.34 -23.58
N LEU A 114 10.62 -5.10 -22.96
CA LEU A 114 10.43 -4.08 -21.94
C LEU A 114 11.18 -4.46 -20.67
N ARG A 115 12.06 -3.57 -20.19
CA ARG A 115 12.82 -3.79 -18.94
C ARG A 115 11.91 -3.68 -17.72
N VAL A 116 12.01 -4.64 -16.81
CA VAL A 116 11.30 -4.67 -15.54
C VAL A 116 12.29 -4.53 -14.39
N GLY A 117 12.07 -3.55 -13.54
CA GLY A 117 12.89 -3.29 -12.33
C GLY A 117 12.39 -4.00 -11.09
N SER A 118 11.07 -4.15 -10.94
CA SER A 118 10.48 -4.86 -9.80
C SER A 118 9.23 -5.63 -10.19
N ILE A 119 8.98 -6.73 -9.48
CA ILE A 119 7.75 -7.55 -9.60
C ILE A 119 7.16 -7.73 -8.21
N HIS A 120 5.86 -7.46 -8.07
CA HIS A 120 5.14 -7.68 -6.82
C HIS A 120 3.91 -8.57 -7.05
N LEU A 121 3.84 -9.68 -6.32
CA LEU A 121 2.67 -10.54 -6.27
C LEU A 121 1.86 -10.22 -5.02
N GLY A 122 0.61 -9.83 -5.18
CA GLY A 122 -0.26 -9.45 -4.07
C GLY A 122 -1.72 -9.82 -4.31
N GLY A 123 -2.59 -9.30 -3.45
CA GLY A 123 -4.05 -9.37 -3.62
C GLY A 123 -4.75 -10.25 -2.61
N GLY A 124 -4.93 -11.52 -2.89
CA GLY A 124 -5.44 -12.53 -1.95
C GLY A 124 -4.29 -13.20 -1.22
N THR A 125 -3.85 -14.33 -1.78
CA THR A 125 -2.77 -15.15 -1.23
C THR A 125 -1.98 -15.73 -2.41
N PRO A 126 -0.90 -15.09 -2.86
CA PRO A 126 -0.10 -15.58 -3.99
C PRO A 126 0.42 -17.01 -3.83
N ASN A 127 0.71 -17.44 -2.62
CA ASN A 127 1.12 -18.82 -2.34
C ASN A 127 -0.02 -19.85 -2.35
N MET A 128 -1.21 -19.46 -2.84
CA MET A 128 -2.24 -20.40 -3.31
C MET A 128 -1.94 -20.95 -4.70
N LEU A 129 -1.13 -20.26 -5.51
CA LEU A 129 -0.67 -20.83 -6.78
C LEU A 129 0.17 -22.07 -6.48
N PRO A 130 -0.05 -23.18 -7.20
CA PRO A 130 0.86 -24.34 -7.14
C PRO A 130 2.30 -23.94 -7.48
N PRO A 131 3.32 -24.60 -6.94
CA PRO A 131 4.73 -24.29 -7.22
C PRO A 131 5.08 -24.29 -8.71
N ASP A 132 4.58 -25.25 -9.47
CA ASP A 132 4.75 -25.36 -10.93
C ASP A 132 4.07 -24.21 -11.69
N GLU A 133 2.91 -23.75 -11.23
CA GLU A 133 2.23 -22.60 -11.81
C GLU A 133 2.95 -21.28 -11.50
N LEU A 134 3.55 -21.15 -10.33
CA LEU A 134 4.42 -20.02 -10.00
C LEU A 134 5.62 -19.96 -10.94
N GLU A 135 6.31 -21.07 -11.13
CA GLU A 135 7.46 -21.16 -12.07
C GLU A 135 7.02 -20.91 -13.52
N ARG A 136 5.90 -21.46 -13.93
CA ARG A 136 5.33 -21.24 -15.27
C ARG A 136 5.00 -19.77 -15.52
N LEU A 137 4.43 -19.09 -14.52
CA LEU A 137 4.14 -17.66 -14.60
C LEU A 137 5.44 -16.87 -14.81
N PHE A 138 6.48 -17.12 -14.02
CA PHE A 138 7.75 -16.42 -14.13
C PHE A 138 8.50 -16.74 -15.41
N ALA A 139 8.50 -17.98 -15.88
CA ALA A 139 9.03 -18.36 -17.20
C ALA A 139 8.29 -17.61 -18.32
N GLY A 140 6.96 -17.51 -18.22
CA GLY A 140 6.13 -16.75 -19.15
C GLY A 140 6.42 -15.25 -19.15
N LEU A 141 6.66 -14.65 -17.97
CA LEU A 141 7.07 -13.26 -17.85
C LEU A 141 8.47 -13.03 -18.43
N ALA A 142 9.44 -13.90 -18.13
CA ALA A 142 10.80 -13.81 -18.66
C ALA A 142 10.86 -13.97 -20.19
N ALA A 143 9.92 -14.69 -20.78
CA ALA A 143 9.81 -14.79 -22.25
C ALA A 143 9.33 -13.46 -22.89
N ARG A 144 8.58 -12.63 -22.16
CA ARG A 144 7.93 -11.39 -22.62
C ARG A 144 8.69 -10.13 -22.25
N PHE A 145 9.23 -10.10 -21.05
CA PHE A 145 9.91 -8.96 -20.47
C PHE A 145 11.42 -9.21 -20.34
N ASP A 146 12.18 -8.13 -20.23
CA ASP A 146 13.58 -8.20 -19.84
C ASP A 146 13.66 -8.05 -18.31
N LEU A 147 13.98 -9.15 -17.63
CA LEU A 147 14.09 -9.24 -16.17
C LEU A 147 15.54 -9.15 -15.69
N GLY A 148 16.50 -8.87 -16.59
CA GLY A 148 17.94 -8.86 -16.24
C GLY A 148 18.32 -7.84 -15.16
N ASP A 149 17.64 -6.70 -15.13
CA ASP A 149 17.84 -5.63 -14.15
C ASP A 149 16.80 -5.65 -13.00
N CYS A 150 16.03 -6.74 -12.86
CA CYS A 150 15.02 -6.83 -11.80
C CYS A 150 15.70 -6.91 -10.43
N PHE A 151 15.60 -5.83 -9.65
CA PHE A 151 16.25 -5.71 -8.35
C PHE A 151 15.42 -6.27 -7.20
N GLU A 152 14.10 -6.45 -7.38
CA GLU A 152 13.20 -6.97 -6.35
C GLU A 152 12.09 -7.81 -6.96
N ILE A 153 11.94 -9.03 -6.45
CA ILE A 153 10.74 -9.85 -6.59
C ILE A 153 10.14 -10.01 -5.21
N ALA A 154 8.90 -9.53 -5.05
CA ALA A 154 8.21 -9.48 -3.76
C ALA A 154 6.88 -10.25 -3.80
N ALA A 155 6.48 -10.86 -2.69
CA ALA A 155 5.19 -11.53 -2.56
C ALA A 155 4.56 -11.33 -1.17
N GLU A 156 3.22 -11.14 -1.17
CA GLU A 156 2.37 -11.19 0.03
C GLU A 156 1.96 -12.64 0.28
N LEU A 157 2.28 -13.18 1.45
CA LEU A 157 2.12 -14.60 1.75
C LEU A 157 1.25 -14.84 2.97
N ASP A 158 0.45 -15.89 2.90
CA ASP A 158 -0.26 -16.43 4.05
C ASP A 158 0.54 -17.60 4.63
N PRO A 159 1.10 -17.49 5.86
CA PRO A 159 1.90 -18.55 6.47
C PRO A 159 1.16 -19.88 6.61
N GLU A 160 -0.17 -19.85 6.82
CA GLU A 160 -0.99 -21.06 7.02
C GLU A 160 -0.99 -22.00 5.82
N VAL A 161 -0.87 -21.45 4.61
CA VAL A 161 -0.90 -22.26 3.37
C VAL A 161 0.46 -22.35 2.70
N LEU A 162 1.50 -21.81 3.31
CA LEU A 162 2.85 -21.88 2.78
C LEU A 162 3.40 -23.31 2.93
N THR A 163 4.02 -23.83 1.87
CA THR A 163 4.62 -25.17 1.85
C THR A 163 6.11 -25.09 1.51
N GLN A 164 6.87 -26.11 1.88
CA GLN A 164 8.30 -26.19 1.55
C GLN A 164 8.53 -26.15 0.03
N ASP A 165 7.74 -26.89 -0.74
CA ASP A 165 7.86 -26.93 -2.21
C ASP A 165 7.62 -25.54 -2.83
N TRP A 166 6.65 -24.78 -2.27
CA TRP A 166 6.39 -23.43 -2.74
C TRP A 166 7.56 -22.49 -2.42
N ILE A 167 8.14 -22.60 -1.25
CA ILE A 167 9.31 -21.80 -0.82
C ILE A 167 10.51 -22.10 -1.73
N GLU A 168 10.72 -23.36 -2.09
CA GLU A 168 11.79 -23.76 -3.02
C GLU A 168 11.55 -23.20 -4.43
N ALA A 169 10.30 -23.26 -4.93
CA ALA A 169 9.95 -22.63 -6.20
C ALA A 169 10.16 -21.10 -6.14
N ALA A 170 9.77 -20.46 -5.03
CA ALA A 170 10.02 -19.04 -4.81
C ALA A 170 11.51 -18.69 -4.81
N GLY A 171 12.38 -19.53 -4.24
CA GLY A 171 13.82 -19.40 -4.33
C GLY A 171 14.32 -19.48 -5.76
N ARG A 172 13.81 -20.45 -6.57
CA ARG A 172 14.20 -20.60 -7.97
C ARG A 172 13.82 -19.42 -8.86
N ILE A 173 12.69 -18.76 -8.59
CA ILE A 173 12.31 -17.53 -9.32
C ILE A 173 13.01 -16.28 -8.81
N GLY A 174 13.82 -16.37 -7.74
CA GLY A 174 14.55 -15.25 -7.17
C GLY A 174 13.74 -14.34 -6.25
N LEU A 175 12.75 -14.88 -5.50
CA LEU A 175 12.00 -14.11 -4.50
C LEU A 175 12.99 -13.50 -3.50
N SER A 176 13.05 -12.17 -3.45
CA SER A 176 13.97 -11.42 -2.59
C SER A 176 13.30 -10.78 -1.39
N ARG A 177 11.99 -10.48 -1.49
CA ARG A 177 11.19 -9.91 -0.40
C ARG A 177 9.89 -10.69 -0.19
N ALA A 178 9.58 -11.02 1.05
CA ALA A 178 8.32 -11.66 1.44
C ALA A 178 7.62 -10.84 2.52
N SER A 179 6.29 -10.67 2.37
CA SER A 179 5.43 -10.13 3.42
C SER A 179 4.55 -11.25 3.98
N LEU A 180 4.68 -11.54 5.26
CA LEU A 180 3.86 -12.55 5.94
C LEU A 180 2.71 -11.88 6.69
N GLY A 181 1.48 -12.25 6.35
CA GLY A 181 0.28 -11.76 7.02
C GLY A 181 0.09 -12.41 8.38
N VAL A 182 0.51 -11.75 9.46
CA VAL A 182 0.38 -12.23 10.86
C VAL A 182 -0.87 -11.68 11.53
N GLN A 183 -1.08 -10.38 11.44
CA GLN A 183 -2.16 -9.57 11.97
C GLN A 183 -2.17 -9.49 13.51
N ASP A 184 -2.50 -10.58 14.23
CA ASP A 184 -2.49 -10.67 15.69
C ASP A 184 -2.24 -12.13 16.13
N LEU A 185 -1.58 -12.33 17.28
CA LEU A 185 -1.27 -13.66 17.83
C LEU A 185 -2.17 -14.04 19.02
N SER A 186 -3.10 -13.18 19.43
CA SER A 186 -4.06 -13.50 20.49
C SER A 186 -5.15 -14.47 19.96
N PRO A 187 -5.32 -15.65 20.53
CA PRO A 187 -6.34 -16.61 20.05
C PRO A 187 -7.76 -16.05 20.06
N VAL A 188 -8.08 -15.17 21.02
CA VAL A 188 -9.41 -14.54 21.11
C VAL A 188 -9.64 -13.58 19.95
N VAL A 189 -8.64 -12.75 19.61
CA VAL A 189 -8.69 -11.84 18.49
C VAL A 189 -8.75 -12.60 17.17
N GLN A 190 -7.92 -13.63 17.01
CA GLN A 190 -7.87 -14.48 15.81
C GLN A 190 -9.24 -15.15 15.53
N ALA A 191 -9.87 -15.69 16.60
CA ALA A 191 -11.21 -16.29 16.48
C ALA A 191 -12.26 -15.26 16.05
N ALA A 192 -12.22 -14.04 16.60
CA ALA A 192 -13.15 -12.96 16.29
C ALA A 192 -13.03 -12.43 14.85
N VAL A 193 -11.93 -12.73 14.14
CA VAL A 193 -11.69 -12.30 12.75
C VAL A 193 -11.53 -13.47 11.77
N ASN A 194 -11.76 -14.70 12.20
CA ASN A 194 -11.61 -15.91 11.39
C ASN A 194 -10.20 -16.06 10.78
N ARG A 195 -9.15 -15.80 11.59
CA ARG A 195 -7.74 -15.90 11.16
C ARG A 195 -6.89 -16.62 12.23
N PRO A 196 -7.07 -17.95 12.42
CA PRO A 196 -6.16 -18.70 13.29
C PRO A 196 -4.77 -18.78 12.66
N GLU A 197 -3.76 -18.44 13.44
CA GLU A 197 -2.36 -18.49 13.03
C GLU A 197 -1.49 -18.78 14.25
N SER A 198 -0.46 -19.60 14.12
CA SER A 198 0.46 -19.90 15.23
C SER A 198 1.79 -19.16 15.03
N PHE A 199 2.40 -18.75 16.13
CA PHE A 199 3.75 -18.16 16.07
C PHE A 199 4.78 -19.14 15.51
N GLU A 200 4.63 -20.43 15.78
CA GLU A 200 5.49 -21.49 15.26
C GLU A 200 5.45 -21.57 13.73
N THR A 201 4.26 -21.48 13.14
CA THR A 201 4.08 -21.46 11.67
C THR A 201 4.77 -20.23 11.06
N ILE A 202 4.59 -19.05 11.67
CA ILE A 202 5.24 -17.81 11.21
C ILE A 202 6.76 -17.93 11.33
N ARG A 203 7.26 -18.45 12.45
CA ARG A 203 8.70 -18.65 12.67
C ARG A 203 9.29 -19.60 11.63
N TRP A 204 8.63 -20.75 11.40
CA TRP A 204 9.05 -21.69 10.35
C TRP A 204 9.08 -21.01 8.98
N ALA A 205 8.01 -20.32 8.59
CA ALA A 205 7.92 -19.62 7.30
C ALA A 205 9.06 -18.61 7.14
N ALA A 206 9.32 -17.79 8.16
CA ALA A 206 10.39 -16.80 8.16
C ALA A 206 11.78 -17.43 7.98
N GLN A 207 12.05 -18.53 8.69
CA GLN A 207 13.33 -19.26 8.60
C GLN A 207 13.50 -19.94 7.25
N ALA A 208 12.46 -20.61 6.76
CA ALA A 208 12.50 -21.32 5.48
C ALA A 208 12.65 -20.36 4.28
N LEU A 209 11.96 -19.22 4.29
CA LEU A 209 12.11 -18.18 3.25
C LEU A 209 13.53 -17.61 3.24
N ARG A 210 14.10 -17.30 4.40
CA ARG A 210 15.50 -16.82 4.48
C ARG A 210 16.50 -17.86 4.00
N ALA A 211 16.27 -19.13 4.27
CA ALA A 211 17.11 -20.23 3.79
C ALA A 211 17.11 -20.35 2.25
N GLN A 212 16.05 -19.87 1.58
CA GLN A 212 15.92 -19.82 0.12
C GLN A 212 16.28 -18.46 -0.49
N GLY A 213 16.94 -17.57 0.26
CA GLY A 213 17.52 -16.33 -0.26
C GLY A 213 16.65 -15.08 -0.10
N VAL A 214 15.52 -15.15 0.61
CA VAL A 214 14.75 -13.94 0.95
C VAL A 214 15.56 -13.07 1.91
N THR A 215 15.93 -11.89 1.46
CA THR A 215 16.77 -10.92 2.17
C THR A 215 15.99 -9.85 2.92
N SER A 216 14.72 -9.64 2.56
CA SER A 216 13.85 -8.67 3.23
C SER A 216 12.52 -9.33 3.60
N LEU A 217 12.34 -9.57 4.89
CA LEU A 217 11.12 -10.10 5.46
C LEU A 217 10.31 -8.96 6.06
N ASN A 218 9.05 -8.83 5.66
CA ASN A 218 8.07 -7.96 6.28
C ASN A 218 7.02 -8.79 7.03
N LEU A 219 6.57 -8.32 8.18
CA LEU A 219 5.46 -8.92 8.93
C LEU A 219 4.32 -7.90 9.02
N ASP A 220 3.14 -8.27 8.49
CA ASP A 220 1.96 -7.44 8.53
C ASP A 220 1.18 -7.68 9.82
N LEU A 221 1.01 -6.64 10.61
CA LEU A 221 0.27 -6.61 11.87
C LEU A 221 -0.92 -5.66 11.78
N MET A 222 -1.92 -5.91 12.62
CA MET A 222 -3.09 -5.03 12.68
C MET A 222 -3.40 -4.62 14.11
N TYR A 223 -3.81 -3.36 14.28
CA TYR A 223 -4.44 -2.87 15.50
C TYR A 223 -5.89 -2.43 15.21
N GLY A 224 -6.69 -2.34 16.27
CA GLY A 224 -8.10 -1.97 16.12
C GLY A 224 -9.02 -3.12 15.73
N LEU A 225 -8.57 -4.37 15.87
CA LEU A 225 -9.37 -5.57 15.67
C LEU A 225 -10.37 -5.78 16.84
N PRO A 226 -11.47 -6.54 16.66
CA PRO A 226 -12.39 -6.83 17.73
C PRO A 226 -11.72 -7.55 18.90
N LEU A 227 -12.12 -7.24 20.12
CA LEU A 227 -11.59 -7.78 21.39
C LEU A 227 -10.09 -7.51 21.63
N GLN A 228 -9.46 -6.69 20.82
CA GLN A 228 -8.03 -6.38 20.90
C GLN A 228 -7.76 -5.27 21.92
N ALA A 229 -6.98 -5.57 22.96
CA ALA A 229 -6.47 -4.61 23.92
C ALA A 229 -5.05 -4.15 23.57
N VAL A 230 -4.51 -3.14 24.24
CA VAL A 230 -3.13 -2.67 24.07
C VAL A 230 -2.13 -3.79 24.33
N GLU A 231 -2.36 -4.59 25.35
CA GLU A 231 -1.51 -5.72 25.75
C GLU A 231 -1.44 -6.79 24.65
N ASN A 232 -2.54 -7.07 23.93
CA ASN A 232 -2.56 -8.02 22.81
C ASN A 232 -1.63 -7.52 21.70
N VAL A 233 -1.76 -6.24 21.28
CA VAL A 233 -0.93 -5.66 20.23
C VAL A 233 0.56 -5.67 20.62
N VAL A 234 0.89 -5.23 21.85
CA VAL A 234 2.28 -5.19 22.32
C VAL A 234 2.86 -6.60 22.42
N ASN A 235 2.09 -7.58 22.90
CA ASN A 235 2.54 -8.97 22.97
C ASN A 235 2.78 -9.58 21.60
N THR A 236 1.89 -9.31 20.63
CA THR A 236 2.07 -9.73 19.24
C THR A 236 3.33 -9.11 18.65
N VAL A 237 3.51 -7.79 18.79
CA VAL A 237 4.71 -7.07 18.34
C VAL A 237 5.98 -7.62 18.99
N ALA A 238 5.95 -7.91 20.30
CA ALA A 238 7.09 -8.44 21.02
C ALA A 238 7.50 -9.83 20.50
N GLN A 239 6.53 -10.71 20.25
CA GLN A 239 6.81 -12.05 19.72
C GLN A 239 7.40 -11.96 18.30
N VAL A 240 6.77 -11.22 17.38
CA VAL A 240 7.26 -11.11 15.99
C VAL A 240 8.61 -10.40 15.91
N ALA A 241 8.90 -9.45 16.79
CA ALA A 241 10.19 -8.77 16.86
C ALA A 241 11.36 -9.74 17.18
N THR A 242 11.11 -10.89 17.82
CA THR A 242 12.13 -11.93 18.06
C THR A 242 12.64 -12.55 16.76
N LEU A 243 11.82 -12.53 15.69
CA LEU A 243 12.20 -13.03 14.37
C LEU A 243 13.10 -12.05 13.60
N ARG A 244 13.32 -10.85 14.16
CA ARG A 244 14.13 -9.78 13.55
C ARG A 244 13.78 -9.56 12.07
N PRO A 245 12.48 -9.31 11.74
CA PRO A 245 12.12 -8.97 10.38
C PRO A 245 12.75 -7.63 9.99
N GLU A 246 13.12 -7.48 8.74
CA GLU A 246 13.65 -6.23 8.18
C GLU A 246 12.62 -5.12 8.24
N ARG A 247 11.33 -5.49 8.06
CA ARG A 247 10.19 -4.56 8.11
C ARG A 247 9.05 -5.10 8.94
N ILE A 248 8.27 -4.20 9.51
CA ILE A 248 6.96 -4.47 10.13
C ILE A 248 6.00 -3.41 9.62
N ALA A 249 4.86 -3.84 9.08
CA ALA A 249 3.74 -2.96 8.76
C ALA A 249 2.67 -3.13 9.83
N LEU A 250 2.24 -2.03 10.46
CA LEU A 250 1.25 -2.03 11.54
C LEU A 250 0.01 -1.24 11.10
N PHE A 251 -0.95 -1.92 10.50
CA PHE A 251 -2.12 -1.29 9.90
C PHE A 251 -3.27 -1.14 10.89
N GLY A 252 -3.94 0.03 10.86
CA GLY A 252 -5.23 0.20 11.53
C GLY A 252 -6.34 -0.51 10.77
N TYR A 253 -7.13 -1.34 11.46
CA TYR A 253 -8.31 -1.97 10.89
C TYR A 253 -9.32 -0.92 10.41
N ALA A 254 -9.81 -1.06 9.19
CA ALA A 254 -10.87 -0.23 8.61
C ALA A 254 -12.18 -1.03 8.55
N HIS A 255 -13.13 -0.70 9.41
CA HIS A 255 -14.46 -1.29 9.38
C HIS A 255 -15.33 -0.58 8.35
N VAL A 256 -15.60 -1.25 7.23
CA VAL A 256 -16.34 -0.71 6.07
C VAL A 256 -17.35 -1.74 5.52
N PRO A 257 -18.29 -2.24 6.34
CA PRO A 257 -19.20 -3.32 5.98
C PRO A 257 -20.12 -2.99 4.80
N TRP A 258 -20.30 -1.70 4.49
CA TRP A 258 -21.02 -1.24 3.30
C TRP A 258 -20.23 -1.46 1.99
N MET A 259 -18.89 -1.57 2.06
CA MET A 259 -18.02 -1.88 0.93
C MET A 259 -17.62 -3.36 0.91
N LYS A 260 -17.46 -3.97 2.08
CA LYS A 260 -17.00 -5.35 2.29
C LYS A 260 -18.02 -6.12 3.14
N PRO A 261 -19.05 -6.72 2.51
CA PRO A 261 -20.20 -7.31 3.23
C PRO A 261 -19.83 -8.37 4.26
N HIS A 262 -18.73 -9.11 4.08
CA HIS A 262 -18.25 -10.10 5.04
C HIS A 262 -17.78 -9.49 6.37
N GLN A 263 -17.43 -8.19 6.41
CA GLN A 263 -17.11 -7.50 7.65
C GLN A 263 -18.32 -7.40 8.62
N LYS A 264 -19.55 -7.62 8.13
CA LYS A 264 -20.75 -7.75 8.98
C LYS A 264 -20.71 -8.96 9.92
N LEU A 265 -19.79 -9.92 9.68
CA LEU A 265 -19.55 -11.05 10.58
C LEU A 265 -18.75 -10.65 11.84
N ILE A 266 -18.14 -9.47 11.84
CA ILE A 266 -17.48 -8.90 13.01
C ILE A 266 -18.54 -8.23 13.88
N ASN A 267 -18.55 -8.53 15.18
CA ASN A 267 -19.41 -7.84 16.12
C ASN A 267 -18.86 -6.41 16.38
N GLU A 268 -19.56 -5.40 15.93
CA GLU A 268 -19.15 -4.00 16.07
C GLU A 268 -19.00 -3.55 17.53
N ALA A 269 -19.74 -4.18 18.46
CA ALA A 269 -19.65 -3.86 19.90
C ALA A 269 -18.28 -4.27 20.50
N ASP A 270 -17.56 -5.18 19.86
CA ASP A 270 -16.24 -5.66 20.29
C ASP A 270 -15.09 -4.80 19.72
N LEU A 271 -15.39 -3.84 18.83
CA LEU A 271 -14.38 -2.97 18.23
C LEU A 271 -13.90 -1.91 19.22
N PRO A 272 -12.57 -1.70 19.33
CA PRO A 272 -12.04 -0.63 20.18
C PRO A 272 -12.39 0.75 19.60
N GLY A 273 -12.74 1.68 20.48
CA GLY A 273 -12.95 3.09 20.11
C GLY A 273 -11.67 3.80 19.70
N ALA A 274 -11.77 5.01 19.16
CA ALA A 274 -10.64 5.77 18.61
C ALA A 274 -9.50 5.96 19.62
N GLU A 275 -9.77 6.27 20.88
CA GLU A 275 -8.77 6.43 21.94
C GLU A 275 -8.00 5.12 22.19
N ALA A 276 -8.69 3.98 22.24
CA ALA A 276 -8.07 2.67 22.44
C ALA A 276 -7.20 2.29 21.23
N ARG A 277 -7.69 2.53 20.01
CA ARG A 277 -6.93 2.31 18.76
C ARG A 277 -5.66 3.16 18.73
N PHE A 278 -5.76 4.44 19.09
CA PHE A 278 -4.61 5.32 19.19
C PHE A 278 -3.59 4.80 20.22
N ALA A 279 -4.06 4.40 21.41
CA ALA A 279 -3.20 3.82 22.43
C ALA A 279 -2.48 2.54 21.95
N GLN A 280 -3.19 1.65 21.24
CA GLN A 280 -2.64 0.43 20.62
C GLN A 280 -1.51 0.78 19.65
N SER A 281 -1.76 1.66 18.67
CA SER A 281 -0.76 2.05 17.67
C SER A 281 0.47 2.70 18.30
N GLN A 282 0.27 3.62 19.26
CA GLN A 282 1.37 4.31 19.92
C GLN A 282 2.19 3.39 20.83
N ALA A 283 1.57 2.45 21.54
CA ALA A 283 2.27 1.49 22.38
C ALA A 283 3.15 0.55 21.53
N ALA A 284 2.62 0.05 20.42
CA ALA A 284 3.36 -0.78 19.48
C ALA A 284 4.52 0.00 18.83
N ALA A 285 4.29 1.23 18.38
CA ALA A 285 5.31 2.08 17.78
C ALA A 285 6.47 2.35 18.77
N ARG A 286 6.15 2.74 20.01
CA ARG A 286 7.18 2.94 21.05
C ARG A 286 7.99 1.68 21.32
N TYR A 287 7.33 0.50 21.36
CA TYR A 287 8.02 -0.77 21.55
C TYR A 287 9.01 -1.04 20.41
N LEU A 288 8.57 -0.91 19.15
CA LEU A 288 9.42 -1.16 17.97
C LEU A 288 10.61 -0.19 17.90
N VAL A 289 10.37 1.10 18.12
CA VAL A 289 11.43 2.10 18.13
C VAL A 289 12.44 1.81 19.25
N HIS A 290 11.97 1.46 20.46
CA HIS A 290 12.85 1.05 21.57
C HIS A 290 13.68 -0.20 21.22
N LYS A 291 13.17 -1.11 20.41
CA LYS A 291 13.87 -2.33 19.96
C LYS A 291 14.76 -2.11 18.73
N GLY A 292 14.85 -0.89 18.20
CA GLY A 292 15.79 -0.48 17.16
C GLY A 292 15.23 -0.42 15.73
N TRP A 293 13.91 -0.53 15.54
CA TRP A 293 13.29 -0.20 14.28
C TRP A 293 13.11 1.32 14.14
N GLN A 294 13.25 1.85 12.93
CA GLN A 294 12.91 3.22 12.57
C GLN A 294 11.46 3.28 12.10
N ALA A 295 10.70 4.25 12.60
CA ALA A 295 9.35 4.53 12.08
C ALA A 295 9.47 5.14 10.66
N ILE A 296 8.75 4.56 9.72
CA ILE A 296 8.73 4.94 8.30
C ILE A 296 7.30 5.33 7.91
N GLY A 297 7.12 6.59 7.55
CA GLY A 297 5.80 7.09 7.23
C GLY A 297 4.79 6.85 8.35
N LEU A 298 3.55 6.53 7.99
CA LEU A 298 2.43 6.44 8.94
C LEU A 298 2.42 5.13 9.76
N ASP A 299 2.76 4.00 9.14
CA ASP A 299 2.38 2.67 9.60
C ASP A 299 3.45 1.58 9.36
N HIS A 300 4.65 1.96 8.90
CA HIS A 300 5.76 1.03 8.68
C HIS A 300 6.90 1.26 9.66
N PHE A 301 7.63 0.20 9.93
CA PHE A 301 8.84 0.21 10.74
C PHE A 301 9.91 -0.63 10.02
N ALA A 302 11.12 -0.11 9.91
CA ALA A 302 12.20 -0.79 9.22
C ALA A 302 13.49 -0.77 10.05
N LEU A 303 14.29 -1.83 9.96
CA LEU A 303 15.62 -1.83 10.55
C LEU A 303 16.51 -0.80 9.85
N PRO A 304 17.47 -0.19 10.54
CA PRO A 304 18.29 0.91 9.98
C PRO A 304 19.03 0.58 8.69
N HIS A 305 19.36 -0.71 8.46
CA HIS A 305 20.06 -1.18 7.25
C HIS A 305 19.12 -1.53 6.10
N ASP A 306 17.80 -1.58 6.33
CA ASP A 306 16.82 -1.88 5.27
C ASP A 306 16.75 -0.75 4.24
N SER A 307 16.50 -1.12 2.98
CA SER A 307 16.43 -0.18 1.85
C SER A 307 15.33 0.88 2.03
N MET A 308 14.21 0.54 2.68
CA MET A 308 13.13 1.49 2.97
C MET A 308 13.58 2.56 3.98
N ALA A 309 14.30 2.18 5.03
CA ALA A 309 14.86 3.12 5.99
C ALA A 309 15.94 4.01 5.34
N ALA A 310 16.76 3.45 4.45
CA ALA A 310 17.75 4.21 3.69
C ALA A 310 17.06 5.20 2.72
N ALA A 311 16.00 4.78 2.02
CA ALA A 311 15.22 5.64 1.12
C ALA A 311 14.55 6.78 1.89
N ALA A 312 13.96 6.50 3.06
CA ALA A 312 13.35 7.52 3.91
C ALA A 312 14.37 8.58 4.35
N ARG A 313 15.55 8.17 4.84
CA ARG A 313 16.62 9.12 5.21
C ARG A 313 17.13 9.96 4.04
N ALA A 314 17.06 9.41 2.82
CA ALA A 314 17.50 10.11 1.61
C ALA A 314 16.40 10.94 0.93
N GLY A 315 15.18 11.03 1.50
CA GLY A 315 14.03 11.70 0.89
C GLY A 315 13.56 11.07 -0.44
N ARG A 316 13.84 9.77 -0.63
CA ARG A 316 13.49 9.01 -1.84
C ARG A 316 12.40 7.97 -1.60
N LEU A 317 11.81 7.97 -0.40
CA LEU A 317 10.67 7.11 -0.12
C LEU A 317 9.50 7.47 -1.02
N ARG A 318 8.82 6.46 -1.56
CA ARG A 318 7.64 6.60 -2.40
C ARG A 318 6.44 5.89 -1.76
N ARG A 319 5.26 6.20 -2.31
CA ARG A 319 4.02 5.56 -1.89
C ARG A 319 3.17 5.21 -3.10
N ASN A 320 2.65 3.98 -3.12
CA ASN A 320 1.74 3.50 -4.16
C ASN A 320 0.58 2.71 -3.53
N PHE A 321 -0.26 2.07 -4.34
CA PHE A 321 -1.42 1.30 -3.86
C PHE A 321 -1.07 0.12 -2.95
N GLN A 322 0.18 -0.34 -2.98
CA GLN A 322 0.69 -1.42 -2.12
C GLN A 322 1.22 -0.91 -0.77
N GLY A 323 1.42 0.40 -0.63
CA GLY A 323 1.98 1.02 0.57
C GLY A 323 3.25 1.82 0.31
N TYR A 324 4.16 1.91 1.30
CA TYR A 324 5.45 2.54 1.13
C TYR A 324 6.39 1.64 0.32
N THR A 325 7.18 2.26 -0.55
CA THR A 325 8.08 1.54 -1.47
C THR A 325 9.35 2.33 -1.75
N THR A 326 10.39 1.62 -2.14
CA THR A 326 11.63 2.17 -2.69
C THR A 326 11.62 2.20 -4.22
N ASP A 327 10.55 1.74 -4.83
CA ASP A 327 10.39 1.69 -6.27
C ASP A 327 10.09 3.09 -6.84
N GLU A 328 10.95 3.56 -7.72
CA GLU A 328 10.86 4.85 -8.38
C GLU A 328 10.42 4.75 -9.85
N ALA A 329 9.93 3.59 -10.29
CA ALA A 329 9.50 3.40 -11.67
C ALA A 329 8.38 4.39 -12.05
N PRO A 330 8.50 5.08 -13.20
CA PRO A 330 7.46 6.01 -13.66
C PRO A 330 6.19 5.30 -14.12
N VAL A 331 6.31 4.02 -14.49
CA VAL A 331 5.22 3.18 -14.98
C VAL A 331 5.09 1.95 -14.10
N LEU A 332 3.89 1.71 -13.59
CA LEU A 332 3.47 0.48 -12.93
C LEU A 332 2.41 -0.20 -13.79
N ILE A 333 2.66 -1.42 -14.20
CA ILE A 333 1.72 -2.25 -14.96
C ILE A 333 1.11 -3.26 -13.98
N GLY A 334 -0.18 -3.11 -13.71
CA GLY A 334 -0.97 -4.05 -12.92
C GLY A 334 -1.63 -5.08 -13.82
N LEU A 335 -1.40 -6.36 -13.55
CA LEU A 335 -2.01 -7.49 -14.24
C LEU A 335 -2.95 -8.24 -13.30
N GLY A 336 -4.07 -8.73 -13.82
CA GLY A 336 -5.07 -9.46 -13.05
C GLY A 336 -6.28 -8.61 -12.62
N ALA A 337 -7.31 -9.29 -12.13
CA ALA A 337 -8.55 -8.64 -11.70
C ALA A 337 -8.30 -7.59 -10.61
N SER A 338 -8.94 -6.43 -10.73
CA SER A 338 -8.83 -5.27 -9.83
C SER A 338 -7.47 -4.56 -9.75
N SER A 339 -6.44 -5.06 -10.41
CA SER A 339 -5.12 -4.42 -10.39
C SER A 339 -5.18 -2.98 -10.87
N ILE A 340 -4.32 -2.13 -10.31
CA ILE A 340 -4.22 -0.73 -10.70
C ILE A 340 -2.88 -0.52 -11.41
N SER A 341 -2.94 0.13 -12.57
CA SER A 341 -1.78 0.56 -13.34
C SER A 341 -1.62 2.06 -13.27
N ARG A 342 -0.37 2.53 -13.44
CA ARG A 342 0.00 3.94 -13.42
C ARG A 342 0.94 4.26 -14.57
N THR A 343 0.71 5.40 -15.21
CA THR A 343 1.70 6.13 -16.03
C THR A 343 1.77 7.57 -15.56
N PRO A 344 2.69 8.40 -16.08
CA PRO A 344 2.66 9.84 -15.85
C PRO A 344 1.36 10.53 -16.31
N LEU A 345 0.56 9.89 -17.18
CA LEU A 345 -0.68 10.43 -17.74
C LEU A 345 -1.92 10.06 -16.91
N GLY A 346 -1.84 9.08 -16.02
CA GLY A 346 -2.99 8.69 -15.21
C GLY A 346 -2.91 7.33 -14.58
N PHE A 347 -4.01 6.94 -13.96
CA PHE A 347 -4.23 5.65 -13.34
C PHE A 347 -5.40 4.94 -14.01
N VAL A 348 -5.29 3.64 -14.18
CA VAL A 348 -6.40 2.78 -14.59
C VAL A 348 -6.54 1.61 -13.64
N GLN A 349 -7.77 1.10 -13.50
CA GLN A 349 -8.05 -0.09 -12.72
C GLN A 349 -8.79 -1.11 -13.57
N ASN A 350 -8.32 -2.34 -13.54
CA ASN A 350 -8.95 -3.49 -14.16
C ASN A 350 -10.32 -3.80 -13.53
N HIS A 351 -11.17 -4.54 -14.26
CA HIS A 351 -12.41 -5.06 -13.70
C HIS A 351 -12.15 -5.81 -12.40
N ALA A 352 -12.91 -5.44 -11.34
CA ALA A 352 -12.76 -6.04 -10.02
C ALA A 352 -13.32 -7.46 -9.97
N GLN A 353 -14.38 -7.74 -10.75
CA GLN A 353 -14.94 -9.09 -10.89
C GLN A 353 -14.06 -9.89 -11.84
N GLU A 354 -13.54 -11.03 -11.39
CA GLU A 354 -12.70 -11.92 -12.22
C GLU A 354 -13.38 -12.32 -13.51
N ARG A 355 -14.70 -12.57 -13.47
CA ARG A 355 -15.48 -12.92 -14.67
C ARG A 355 -15.38 -11.85 -15.76
N ASP A 356 -15.51 -10.58 -15.38
CA ASP A 356 -15.54 -9.47 -16.33
C ASP A 356 -14.11 -9.16 -16.84
N TRP A 357 -13.09 -9.26 -15.96
CA TRP A 357 -11.69 -9.21 -16.33
C TRP A 357 -11.33 -10.32 -17.33
N ARG A 358 -11.71 -11.57 -17.04
CA ARG A 358 -11.51 -12.74 -17.91
C ARG A 358 -12.12 -12.52 -19.29
N ALA A 359 -13.39 -12.10 -19.33
CA ALA A 359 -14.11 -11.89 -20.58
C ALA A 359 -13.41 -10.85 -21.48
N ALA A 360 -12.92 -9.74 -20.92
CA ALA A 360 -12.17 -8.73 -21.67
C ALA A 360 -10.84 -9.29 -22.20
N VAL A 361 -10.05 -9.98 -21.36
CA VAL A 361 -8.78 -10.57 -21.78
C VAL A 361 -8.98 -11.65 -22.84
N GLU A 362 -10.00 -12.52 -22.71
CA GLU A 362 -10.36 -13.55 -23.71
C GLU A 362 -10.78 -12.93 -25.04
N ALA A 363 -11.47 -11.79 -25.02
CA ALA A 363 -11.84 -11.02 -26.22
C ALA A 363 -10.64 -10.32 -26.89
N GLY A 364 -9.47 -10.23 -26.22
CA GLY A 364 -8.29 -9.52 -26.73
C GLY A 364 -8.28 -8.02 -26.40
N ASP A 365 -9.10 -7.61 -25.43
CA ASP A 365 -9.21 -6.24 -24.97
C ASP A 365 -8.40 -6.01 -23.68
N LEU A 366 -7.95 -4.76 -23.48
CA LEU A 366 -7.39 -4.33 -22.19
C LEU A 366 -8.52 -4.29 -21.13
N PRO A 367 -8.40 -5.00 -20.00
CA PRO A 367 -9.52 -5.23 -19.08
C PRO A 367 -9.81 -4.07 -18.13
N VAL A 368 -9.73 -2.82 -18.62
CA VAL A 368 -9.89 -1.59 -17.85
C VAL A 368 -11.36 -1.30 -17.58
N ALA A 369 -11.73 -1.16 -16.31
CA ALA A 369 -13.07 -0.80 -15.86
C ALA A 369 -13.24 0.71 -15.63
N ARG A 370 -12.21 1.36 -15.13
CA ARG A 370 -12.25 2.78 -14.75
C ARG A 370 -10.84 3.34 -14.58
N GLY A 371 -10.74 4.66 -14.51
CA GLY A 371 -9.46 5.33 -14.29
C GLY A 371 -9.62 6.82 -14.02
N VAL A 372 -8.50 7.51 -13.99
CA VAL A 372 -8.42 8.97 -13.92
C VAL A 372 -7.22 9.46 -14.72
N ALA A 373 -7.44 10.42 -15.61
CA ALA A 373 -6.37 11.12 -16.28
C ALA A 373 -5.77 12.17 -15.35
N LEU A 374 -4.45 12.28 -15.32
CA LEU A 374 -3.73 13.29 -14.54
C LEU A 374 -3.58 14.56 -15.36
N ASN A 375 -3.96 15.68 -14.76
CA ASN A 375 -3.57 16.98 -15.26
C ASN A 375 -2.31 17.49 -14.51
N PRO A 376 -1.62 18.53 -15.00
CA PRO A 376 -0.40 19.04 -14.36
C PRO A 376 -0.59 19.50 -12.91
N ARG A 377 -1.79 19.97 -12.52
CA ARG A 377 -2.10 20.34 -11.15
C ARG A 377 -2.21 19.10 -10.25
N ASP A 378 -2.81 18.00 -10.75
CA ASP A 378 -2.91 16.76 -9.99
C ASP A 378 -1.53 16.17 -9.71
N ALA A 379 -0.60 16.23 -10.65
CA ALA A 379 0.78 15.80 -10.44
C ALA A 379 1.48 16.64 -9.37
N PHE A 380 1.30 17.96 -9.37
CA PHE A 380 1.86 18.89 -8.38
C PHE A 380 1.28 18.62 -6.97
N VAL A 381 -0.05 18.61 -6.84
CA VAL A 381 -0.73 18.32 -5.55
C VAL A 381 -0.41 16.92 -5.07
N GLY A 382 -0.35 15.95 -5.98
CA GLY A 382 0.00 14.57 -5.66
C GLY A 382 1.39 14.44 -5.06
N GLU A 383 2.39 15.19 -5.57
CA GLU A 383 3.73 15.18 -4.99
C GLU A 383 3.79 15.89 -3.63
N ILE A 384 3.01 16.97 -3.40
CA ILE A 384 2.89 17.59 -2.08
C ILE A 384 2.39 16.55 -1.06
N ILE A 385 1.30 15.87 -1.39
CA ILE A 385 0.69 14.84 -0.52
C ILE A 385 1.67 13.67 -0.29
N GLU A 386 2.35 13.20 -1.34
CA GLU A 386 3.32 12.11 -1.23
C GLU A 386 4.48 12.51 -0.30
N ARG A 387 5.02 13.72 -0.43
CA ARG A 387 6.11 14.20 0.44
C ARG A 387 5.66 14.30 1.89
N LEU A 388 4.47 14.85 2.16
CA LEU A 388 3.91 14.86 3.52
C LEU A 388 3.72 13.45 4.09
N MET A 389 3.20 12.51 3.28
CA MET A 389 3.01 11.12 3.72
C MET A 389 4.32 10.35 3.93
N CYS A 390 5.37 10.66 3.16
CA CYS A 390 6.64 9.94 3.18
C CYS A 390 7.68 10.60 4.12
N ASP A 391 7.78 11.91 4.06
CA ASP A 391 8.86 12.68 4.70
C ASP A 391 8.38 13.55 5.87
N PHE A 392 7.06 13.67 6.05
CA PHE A 392 6.41 14.58 7.01
C PHE A 392 6.77 16.05 6.82
N ALA A 393 7.36 16.39 5.69
CA ALA A 393 7.73 17.75 5.34
C ALA A 393 7.68 17.98 3.84
N VAL A 394 7.37 19.22 3.44
CA VAL A 394 7.37 19.63 2.03
C VAL A 394 7.68 21.11 1.90
N ASP A 395 8.57 21.48 0.96
CA ASP A 395 8.67 22.86 0.47
C ASP A 395 7.79 23.00 -0.78
N VAL A 396 6.63 23.57 -0.58
CA VAL A 396 5.61 23.72 -1.64
C VAL A 396 6.09 24.64 -2.75
N ALA A 397 6.88 25.69 -2.44
CA ALA A 397 7.42 26.59 -3.47
C ALA A 397 8.50 25.90 -4.30
N ASP A 398 9.32 25.03 -3.70
CA ASP A 398 10.29 24.24 -4.47
C ASP A 398 9.58 23.28 -5.43
N LEU A 399 8.56 22.57 -4.95
CA LEU A 399 7.74 21.71 -5.81
C LEU A 399 7.05 22.50 -6.93
N ALA A 400 6.47 23.66 -6.62
CA ALA A 400 5.84 24.52 -7.62
C ALA A 400 6.83 24.88 -8.75
N ARG A 401 8.06 25.29 -8.41
CA ARG A 401 9.11 25.55 -9.41
C ARG A 401 9.43 24.32 -10.25
N ARG A 402 9.62 23.15 -9.62
CA ARG A 402 9.94 21.88 -10.33
C ARG A 402 8.84 21.44 -11.28
N HIS A 403 7.58 21.67 -10.92
CA HIS A 403 6.42 21.35 -11.74
C HIS A 403 6.06 22.46 -12.75
N GLY A 404 6.76 23.62 -12.74
CA GLY A 404 6.39 24.77 -13.55
C GLY A 404 5.01 25.32 -13.20
N ARG A 405 4.61 25.26 -11.91
CA ARG A 405 3.30 25.67 -11.41
C ARG A 405 3.38 26.93 -10.56
N ALA A 406 2.27 27.64 -10.46
CA ALA A 406 2.18 28.79 -9.56
C ALA A 406 1.84 28.33 -8.13
N LEU A 407 2.52 28.91 -7.13
CA LEU A 407 2.23 28.64 -5.71
C LEU A 407 0.76 28.92 -5.36
N ALA A 408 0.18 29.94 -5.98
CA ALA A 408 -1.22 30.33 -5.82
C ALA A 408 -2.24 29.21 -6.13
N GLU A 409 -1.85 28.17 -6.85
CA GLU A 409 -2.76 27.05 -7.15
C GLU A 409 -3.15 26.24 -5.90
N VAL A 410 -2.41 26.40 -4.83
CA VAL A 410 -2.69 25.76 -3.53
C VAL A 410 -3.00 26.75 -2.41
N ASP A 411 -3.29 28.01 -2.73
CA ASP A 411 -3.58 29.06 -1.73
C ASP A 411 -4.73 28.67 -0.79
N ALA A 412 -5.70 27.91 -1.28
CA ALA A 412 -6.82 27.41 -0.47
C ALA A 412 -6.37 26.43 0.65
N ALA A 413 -5.16 25.86 0.58
CA ALA A 413 -4.63 24.98 1.61
C ALA A 413 -4.19 25.74 2.88
N TRP A 414 -3.63 26.95 2.72
CA TRP A 414 -3.04 27.69 3.84
C TRP A 414 -4.01 27.96 4.99
N PRO A 415 -5.22 28.49 4.76
CA PRO A 415 -6.19 28.66 5.83
C PRO A 415 -6.63 27.33 6.46
N ARG A 416 -6.63 26.23 5.69
CA ARG A 416 -7.00 24.91 6.16
C ARG A 416 -5.90 24.27 7.03
N LEU A 417 -4.65 24.73 6.93
CA LEU A 417 -3.53 24.30 7.78
C LEU A 417 -3.51 25.00 9.15
N LEU A 418 -4.13 26.18 9.28
CA LEU A 418 -4.10 26.96 10.53
C LEU A 418 -4.56 26.19 11.77
N PRO A 419 -5.66 25.39 11.73
CA PRO A 419 -6.06 24.59 12.90
C PRO A 419 -4.96 23.62 13.35
N PHE A 420 -4.24 22.98 12.42
CA PHE A 420 -3.16 22.05 12.74
C PHE A 420 -1.95 22.76 13.35
N GLN A 421 -1.66 24.00 12.91
CA GLN A 421 -0.61 24.82 13.55
C GLN A 421 -0.99 25.21 14.98
N LEU A 422 -2.22 25.67 15.20
CA LEU A 422 -2.70 26.08 16.51
C LEU A 422 -2.70 24.92 17.53
N ASP A 423 -2.93 23.70 17.04
CA ASP A 423 -2.95 22.48 17.86
C ASP A 423 -1.56 21.78 17.90
N GLY A 424 -0.51 22.40 17.34
CA GLY A 424 0.85 21.89 17.37
C GLY A 424 1.10 20.63 16.53
N LEU A 425 0.21 20.29 15.59
CA LEU A 425 0.31 19.11 14.73
C LEU A 425 1.14 19.36 13.47
N ALA A 426 1.23 20.62 13.03
CA ALA A 426 2.04 21.04 11.92
C ALA A 426 2.68 22.40 12.17
N GLU A 427 3.81 22.64 11.55
CA GLU A 427 4.48 23.94 11.48
C GLU A 427 4.46 24.43 10.04
N VAL A 428 4.13 25.71 9.82
CA VAL A 428 4.16 26.35 8.51
C VAL A 428 5.08 27.57 8.58
N GLY A 429 6.21 27.50 7.89
CA GLY A 429 7.20 28.55 7.79
C GLY A 429 7.39 28.99 6.34
N GLY A 430 6.71 30.07 5.92
CA GLY A 430 6.70 30.50 4.52
C GLY A 430 5.98 29.46 3.66
N SER A 431 6.70 28.82 2.72
CA SER A 431 6.18 27.73 1.87
C SER A 431 6.44 26.32 2.39
N VAL A 432 7.16 26.20 3.52
CA VAL A 432 7.50 24.89 4.09
C VAL A 432 6.44 24.47 5.09
N VAL A 433 5.93 23.26 4.94
CA VAL A 433 4.99 22.59 5.86
C VAL A 433 5.70 21.39 6.45
N THR A 434 5.78 21.33 7.79
CA THR A 434 6.36 20.21 8.54
C THR A 434 5.32 19.65 9.50
N VAL A 435 5.08 18.35 9.44
CA VAL A 435 4.22 17.63 10.39
C VAL A 435 5.06 17.29 11.61
N THR A 436 4.64 17.73 12.80
CA THR A 436 5.35 17.46 14.05
C THR A 436 5.25 16.00 14.47
N ASP A 437 6.04 15.56 15.44
CA ASP A 437 5.90 14.20 15.99
C ASP A 437 4.49 13.95 16.58
N LEU A 438 3.88 14.97 17.20
CA LEU A 438 2.50 14.94 17.66
C LEU A 438 1.52 14.82 16.50
N GLY A 439 1.82 15.43 15.35
CA GLY A 439 0.99 15.44 14.16
C GLY A 439 1.08 14.19 13.30
N ARG A 440 2.14 13.37 13.42
CA ARG A 440 2.33 12.17 12.57
C ARG A 440 1.13 11.24 12.51
N PRO A 441 0.43 10.90 13.60
CA PRO A 441 -0.78 10.08 13.54
C PRO A 441 -1.90 10.72 12.73
N PHE A 442 -1.89 12.05 12.60
CA PHE A 442 -2.90 12.86 11.91
C PHE A 442 -2.46 13.34 10.52
N VAL A 443 -1.32 12.86 9.99
CA VAL A 443 -0.76 13.32 8.71
C VAL A 443 -1.76 13.27 7.56
N ARG A 444 -2.66 12.29 7.55
CA ARG A 444 -3.73 12.19 6.52
C ARG A 444 -4.67 13.38 6.55
N ALA A 445 -4.97 13.91 7.74
CA ALA A 445 -5.80 15.12 7.89
C ALA A 445 -5.04 16.36 7.41
N VAL A 446 -3.73 16.45 7.65
CA VAL A 446 -2.87 17.52 7.11
C VAL A 446 -2.82 17.45 5.58
N CYS A 447 -2.63 16.26 5.00
CA CYS A 447 -2.68 16.05 3.54
C CYS A 447 -4.02 16.49 2.92
N ALA A 448 -5.13 16.25 3.61
CA ALA A 448 -6.46 16.66 3.16
C ALA A 448 -6.61 18.19 3.02
N ALA A 449 -5.75 18.99 3.65
CA ALA A 449 -5.74 20.44 3.43
C ALA A 449 -5.39 20.81 1.99
N PHE A 450 -4.56 20.01 1.31
CA PHE A 450 -4.16 20.21 -0.09
C PHE A 450 -5.08 19.53 -1.10
N ASP A 451 -5.96 18.63 -0.65
CA ASP A 451 -6.90 17.92 -1.51
C ASP A 451 -8.23 18.68 -1.66
N PRO A 452 -8.52 19.26 -2.83
CA PRO A 452 -9.79 19.96 -3.04
C PRO A 452 -11.00 19.01 -2.99
N ALA A 453 -10.81 17.72 -3.30
CA ALA A 453 -11.90 16.75 -3.27
C ALA A 453 -12.18 16.22 -1.85
N ALA A 454 -11.32 16.48 -0.86
CA ALA A 454 -11.52 16.03 0.51
C ALA A 454 -12.73 16.67 1.20
N VAL A 455 -13.22 17.82 0.70
CA VAL A 455 -14.38 18.54 1.25
C VAL A 455 -15.68 17.78 1.06
N ASP A 456 -15.79 16.96 0.00
CA ASP A 456 -17.04 16.27 -0.37
C ASP A 456 -17.10 14.79 0.09
N ILE A 457 -16.10 14.31 0.85
CA ILE A 457 -15.87 12.86 1.03
C ILE A 457 -16.22 12.35 2.43
N GLU A 458 -17.00 13.05 3.24
CA GLU A 458 -17.23 12.75 4.66
C GLU A 458 -17.69 11.31 5.01
N LYS A 459 -18.07 10.46 4.04
CA LYS A 459 -18.61 9.12 4.34
C LYS A 459 -17.99 7.95 3.55
N ARG A 460 -16.93 8.17 2.74
CA ARG A 460 -16.42 7.12 1.83
C ARG A 460 -15.08 6.51 2.26
N HIS A 461 -14.44 7.03 3.29
CA HIS A 461 -13.10 6.60 3.72
C HIS A 461 -13.09 6.10 5.17
N ALA A 462 -12.03 5.36 5.53
CA ALA A 462 -11.76 4.98 6.91
C ALA A 462 -11.37 6.23 7.73
N ARG A 463 -11.59 6.18 9.05
CA ARG A 463 -11.16 7.23 9.98
C ARG A 463 -9.64 7.40 9.98
N VAL A 464 -9.16 8.59 10.39
CA VAL A 464 -7.74 8.94 10.42
C VAL A 464 -6.99 8.13 11.48
N VAL A 465 -7.59 7.93 12.65
CA VAL A 465 -7.00 7.21 13.78
C VAL A 465 -7.50 5.78 13.88
#